data_f46c323f590da146e04f93509fad2186
#
_entry.id   f46c323f590da146e04f93509fad2186
#
_cell.length_a   1.000
_cell.length_b   1.000
_cell.length_c   1.000
_cell.angle_alpha   90.00
_cell.angle_beta   90.00
_cell.angle_gamma   90.00
#
_symmetry.space_group_name_H-M   'P 1'
#
loop_
_entity.id
_entity.type
_entity.pdbx_description
1 polymer ?
#
loop_
_entity_poly.entity_id
_entity_poly.type
_entity_poly.pdbx_seq_one_letter_code
_entity_poly.pdbx_strand_id
1 'polypeptide(L)'
;EESYQGGGTILSFGSLAIQSKIPASFYRPDIEALLKQKAALSVPNAAKPTVLIYHSHTTEGYTLLDAGYYTKSTDLRSDSSTQNMVRVGDELCAYLERCGIGVVHDRTTHDKDYSGAYDHSRKTVAGYLEKYPSIEITIDVHRDDITYDNKTKVKPTAKIKGKKAARMMIIAGCEYNRVKNFPDWEYNLRFDLAVQQQVEKQYPGLMRPILFSERKYNMDMTRNSFLLEVGTDGNTPVSYTHLRAHETRGN
;
A
#
# COMPACT_ATOMS: atom_id res chain seq x y z
N GLU A 1 4.15 13.19 19.80
CA GLU A 1 4.22 12.24 18.65
C GLU A 1 5.26 11.18 18.98
N GLU A 2 4.80 10.01 19.45
CA GLU A 2 5.69 8.86 19.58
C GLU A 2 5.90 8.26 18.19
N SER A 3 7.13 8.29 17.70
CA SER A 3 7.52 7.59 16.50
C SER A 3 7.55 6.09 16.80
N TYR A 4 6.55 5.32 16.34
CA TYR A 4 6.61 3.87 16.35
C TYR A 4 7.78 3.41 15.49
N GLN A 5 8.86 3.00 16.15
CA GLN A 5 10.04 2.43 15.51
C GLN A 5 10.00 0.91 15.68
N GLY A 6 9.32 0.23 14.78
CA GLY A 6 9.26 -1.24 14.75
C GLY A 6 10.59 -1.92 14.40
N GLY A 7 11.73 -1.40 14.89
CA GLY A 7 13.08 -1.91 14.63
C GLY A 7 13.54 -1.73 13.17
N GLY A 8 14.81 -2.01 12.88
CA GLY A 8 15.46 -1.79 11.57
C GLY A 8 16.17 -0.43 11.49
N THR A 9 16.76 -0.13 10.32
CA THR A 9 17.51 1.10 10.09
C THR A 9 16.66 2.08 9.27
N ILE A 10 16.54 3.32 9.72
CA ILE A 10 15.93 4.40 8.94
C ILE A 10 16.99 5.04 8.04
N LEU A 11 16.71 5.04 6.74
CA LEU A 11 17.48 5.74 5.72
C LEU A 11 16.61 6.88 5.18
N SER A 12 17.16 8.09 5.09
CA SER A 12 16.39 9.26 4.67
C SER A 12 17.12 10.06 3.59
N PHE A 13 16.35 10.66 2.68
CA PHE A 13 16.81 11.62 1.68
C PHE A 13 15.71 12.68 1.44
N GLY A 14 15.94 13.90 1.88
CA GLY A 14 14.91 14.94 1.91
C GLY A 14 13.70 14.53 2.76
N SER A 15 12.51 14.53 2.17
CA SER A 15 11.27 14.10 2.80
C SER A 15 11.01 12.57 2.70
N LEU A 16 11.87 11.85 1.99
CA LEU A 16 11.72 10.42 1.77
C LEU A 16 12.41 9.60 2.84
N ALA A 17 11.83 8.47 3.18
CA ALA A 17 12.43 7.56 4.14
C ALA A 17 12.13 6.09 3.82
N ILE A 18 13.12 5.23 4.06
CA ILE A 18 13.01 3.78 4.05
C ILE A 18 13.32 3.27 5.46
N GLN A 19 12.46 2.43 6.00
CA GLN A 19 12.74 1.62 7.17
C GLN A 19 13.22 0.24 6.70
N SER A 20 14.54 0.04 6.68
CA SER A 20 15.13 -1.23 6.23
C SER A 20 15.20 -2.24 7.36
N LYS A 21 14.62 -3.41 7.13
CA LYS A 21 14.77 -4.62 7.96
C LYS A 21 15.87 -5.54 7.42
N ILE A 22 16.49 -5.15 6.32
CA ILE A 22 17.54 -5.91 5.64
C ILE A 22 18.91 -5.46 6.17
N PRO A 23 19.82 -6.40 6.47
CA PRO A 23 21.17 -6.04 6.88
C PRO A 23 21.89 -5.20 5.81
N ALA A 24 22.56 -4.13 6.23
CA ALA A 24 23.31 -3.27 5.32
C ALA A 24 24.47 -3.99 4.60
N SER A 25 24.94 -5.12 5.16
CA SER A 25 25.94 -5.99 4.52
C SER A 25 25.40 -6.74 3.30
N PHE A 26 24.08 -6.93 3.21
CA PHE A 26 23.44 -7.50 2.02
C PHE A 26 23.05 -6.40 1.04
N TYR A 27 22.27 -5.43 1.50
CA TYR A 27 21.82 -4.31 0.66
C TYR A 27 21.50 -3.09 1.52
N ARG A 28 22.08 -1.96 1.15
CA ARG A 28 21.76 -0.66 1.73
C ARG A 28 21.18 0.24 0.64
N PRO A 29 19.88 0.51 0.63
CA PRO A 29 19.26 1.42 -0.34
C PRO A 29 19.95 2.80 -0.37
N ASP A 30 20.39 3.21 -1.55
CA ASP A 30 20.77 4.59 -1.84
C ASP A 30 19.59 5.27 -2.52
N ILE A 31 18.82 6.03 -1.75
CA ILE A 31 17.56 6.64 -2.20
C ILE A 31 17.82 7.60 -3.37
N GLU A 32 18.89 8.40 -3.31
CA GLU A 32 19.21 9.35 -4.36
C GLU A 32 19.59 8.63 -5.67
N ALA A 33 20.40 7.61 -5.59
CA ALA A 33 20.81 6.83 -6.76
C ALA A 33 19.63 6.07 -7.39
N LEU A 34 18.74 5.51 -6.56
CA LEU A 34 17.54 4.81 -7.02
C LEU A 34 16.57 5.77 -7.74
N LEU A 35 16.36 6.97 -7.22
CA LEU A 35 15.49 7.99 -7.85
C LEU A 35 16.01 8.53 -9.18
N LYS A 36 17.34 8.50 -9.42
CA LYS A 36 17.91 8.88 -10.71
C LYS A 36 17.59 7.88 -11.83
N GLN A 37 17.21 6.67 -11.45
CA GLN A 37 16.83 5.62 -12.39
C GLN A 37 15.32 5.66 -12.61
N LYS A 38 14.89 6.07 -13.81
CA LYS A 38 13.47 6.15 -14.14
C LYS A 38 12.82 4.77 -14.12
N ALA A 39 11.60 4.68 -13.56
CA ALA A 39 10.76 3.52 -13.73
C ALA A 39 10.41 3.35 -15.23
N ALA A 40 10.58 2.14 -15.75
CA ALA A 40 10.17 1.84 -17.12
C ALA A 40 8.66 1.56 -17.11
N LEU A 41 7.87 2.56 -17.46
CA LEU A 41 6.42 2.48 -17.57
C LEU A 41 6.00 2.95 -18.96
N SER A 42 5.02 2.28 -19.52
CA SER A 42 4.35 2.76 -20.72
C SER A 42 3.50 3.99 -20.42
N VAL A 43 3.19 4.77 -21.44
CA VAL A 43 2.26 5.90 -21.28
C VAL A 43 0.89 5.36 -20.87
N PRO A 44 0.29 5.84 -19.78
CA PRO A 44 -1.04 5.42 -19.36
C PRO A 44 -2.07 5.58 -20.47
N ASN A 45 -2.93 4.59 -20.64
CA ASN A 45 -3.99 4.60 -21.66
C ASN A 45 -5.30 4.13 -21.00
N ALA A 46 -6.32 5.00 -21.00
CA ALA A 46 -7.62 4.67 -20.42
C ALA A 46 -8.33 3.47 -21.10
N ALA A 47 -7.99 3.20 -22.37
CA ALA A 47 -8.60 2.11 -23.14
C ALA A 47 -8.01 0.72 -22.82
N LYS A 48 -6.86 0.66 -22.14
CA LYS A 48 -6.18 -0.59 -21.77
C LYS A 48 -5.79 -0.55 -20.31
N PRO A 49 -6.13 -1.58 -19.50
CA PRO A 49 -5.71 -1.61 -18.12
C PRO A 49 -4.18 -1.67 -18.01
N THR A 50 -3.61 -0.71 -17.29
CA THR A 50 -2.18 -0.67 -16.95
C THR A 50 -1.95 -0.93 -15.46
N VAL A 51 -2.99 -0.80 -14.65
CA VAL A 51 -2.95 -1.01 -13.20
C VAL A 51 -3.95 -2.10 -12.82
N LEU A 52 -3.53 -3.04 -11.99
CA LEU A 52 -4.38 -3.97 -11.28
C LEU A 52 -4.38 -3.63 -9.79
N ILE A 53 -5.55 -3.39 -9.23
CA ILE A 53 -5.79 -3.28 -7.79
C ILE A 53 -6.39 -4.59 -7.32
N TYR A 54 -5.88 -5.15 -6.22
CA TYR A 54 -6.39 -6.36 -5.59
C TYR A 54 -6.16 -6.33 -4.08
N HIS A 55 -6.64 -7.35 -3.37
CA HIS A 55 -6.58 -7.42 -1.91
C HIS A 55 -6.29 -8.86 -1.49
N SER A 56 -5.06 -9.17 -1.07
CA SER A 56 -4.76 -10.50 -0.50
C SER A 56 -5.54 -10.72 0.80
N HIS A 57 -5.67 -9.68 1.63
CA HIS A 57 -6.51 -9.68 2.82
C HIS A 57 -7.77 -8.83 2.62
N THR A 58 -8.67 -9.32 1.76
CA THR A 58 -9.87 -8.62 1.31
C THR A 58 -10.79 -8.20 2.45
N THR A 59 -10.92 -9.06 3.49
CA THR A 59 -11.85 -8.83 4.61
C THR A 59 -11.35 -7.83 5.63
N GLU A 60 -10.11 -7.35 5.53
CA GLU A 60 -9.60 -6.31 6.43
C GLU A 60 -10.51 -5.07 6.41
N GLY A 61 -10.78 -4.55 7.59
CA GLY A 61 -11.64 -3.38 7.79
C GLY A 61 -11.09 -2.46 8.88
N TYR A 62 -11.85 -1.42 9.18
CA TYR A 62 -11.48 -0.37 10.12
C TYR A 62 -12.42 -0.28 11.29
N THR A 63 -11.98 0.34 12.37
CA THR A 63 -12.87 0.75 13.46
C THR A 63 -13.96 1.68 12.92
N LEU A 64 -15.24 1.34 13.11
CA LEU A 64 -16.36 2.10 12.54
C LEU A 64 -16.54 3.48 13.22
N LEU A 65 -16.21 3.58 14.50
CA LEU A 65 -16.37 4.80 15.32
C LEU A 65 -15.05 5.20 15.97
N ASP A 66 -14.72 6.48 15.94
CA ASP A 66 -13.58 7.03 16.69
C ASP A 66 -13.95 7.30 18.16
N ALA A 67 -14.30 6.22 18.87
CA ALA A 67 -14.77 6.29 20.26
C ALA A 67 -13.62 6.44 21.29
N GLY A 68 -12.36 6.34 20.85
CA GLY A 68 -11.19 6.36 21.75
C GLY A 68 -10.95 5.05 22.50
N TYR A 69 -11.80 4.06 22.32
CA TYR A 69 -11.65 2.71 22.90
C TYR A 69 -12.14 1.64 21.91
N TYR A 70 -11.70 0.41 22.10
CA TYR A 70 -12.20 -0.78 21.41
C TYR A 70 -12.37 -1.94 22.38
N THR A 71 -13.21 -2.89 22.07
CA THR A 71 -13.39 -4.11 22.86
C THR A 71 -12.55 -5.24 22.28
N LYS A 72 -12.08 -6.17 23.10
CA LYS A 72 -11.32 -7.35 22.64
C LYS A 72 -12.08 -8.23 21.67
N SER A 73 -13.41 -8.17 21.70
CA SER A 73 -14.31 -8.91 20.81
C SER A 73 -14.63 -8.17 19.52
N THR A 74 -14.08 -6.96 19.30
CA THR A 74 -14.33 -6.22 18.07
C THR A 74 -13.57 -6.91 16.93
N ASP A 75 -14.32 -7.60 16.06
CA ASP A 75 -13.78 -8.08 14.80
C ASP A 75 -13.70 -6.89 13.83
N LEU A 76 -12.50 -6.61 13.37
CA LEU A 76 -12.21 -5.55 12.40
C LEU A 76 -12.09 -6.12 10.98
N ARG A 77 -12.63 -7.32 10.77
CA ARG A 77 -12.80 -7.92 9.44
C ARG A 77 -14.27 -7.89 9.05
N SER A 78 -14.54 -7.77 7.78
CA SER A 78 -15.91 -7.72 7.24
C SER A 78 -15.98 -8.36 5.86
N ASP A 79 -16.98 -9.22 5.64
CA ASP A 79 -17.31 -9.74 4.31
C ASP A 79 -18.00 -8.69 3.43
N SER A 80 -18.46 -7.58 4.01
CA SER A 80 -19.11 -6.50 3.27
C SER A 80 -18.09 -5.66 2.50
N SER A 81 -18.19 -5.63 1.18
CA SER A 81 -17.36 -4.80 0.30
C SER A 81 -17.47 -3.28 0.57
N THR A 82 -18.49 -2.85 1.32
CA THR A 82 -18.62 -1.44 1.72
C THR A 82 -17.88 -1.10 3.01
N GLN A 83 -17.36 -2.11 3.73
CA GLN A 83 -16.71 -1.97 5.02
C GLN A 83 -15.28 -2.54 5.07
N ASN A 84 -14.85 -3.21 4.02
CA ASN A 84 -13.53 -3.85 3.91
C ASN A 84 -12.63 -3.15 2.87
N MET A 85 -11.48 -3.78 2.53
CA MET A 85 -10.49 -3.20 1.61
C MET A 85 -11.02 -2.95 0.21
N VAL A 86 -12.05 -3.67 -0.24
CA VAL A 86 -12.68 -3.43 -1.54
C VAL A 86 -13.17 -1.98 -1.65
N ARG A 87 -13.71 -1.42 -0.58
CA ARG A 87 -14.14 -0.01 -0.57
C ARG A 87 -12.99 0.96 -0.81
N VAL A 88 -11.82 0.68 -0.23
CA VAL A 88 -10.62 1.51 -0.44
C VAL A 88 -10.12 1.38 -1.87
N GLY A 89 -10.10 0.15 -2.40
CA GLY A 89 -9.76 -0.12 -3.79
C GLY A 89 -10.70 0.56 -4.78
N ASP A 90 -11.99 0.60 -4.51
CA ASP A 90 -13.00 1.30 -5.34
C ASP A 90 -12.69 2.80 -5.45
N GLU A 91 -12.31 3.45 -4.35
CA GLU A 91 -11.95 4.86 -4.35
C GLU A 91 -10.66 5.12 -5.12
N LEU A 92 -9.65 4.26 -4.94
CA LEU A 92 -8.39 4.35 -5.68
C LEU A 92 -8.61 4.12 -7.18
N CYS A 93 -9.39 3.11 -7.55
CA CYS A 93 -9.77 2.81 -8.93
C CYS A 93 -10.43 4.02 -9.58
N ALA A 94 -11.50 4.54 -8.96
CA ALA A 94 -12.22 5.70 -9.48
C ALA A 94 -11.33 6.95 -9.61
N TYR A 95 -10.34 7.12 -8.73
CA TYR A 95 -9.38 8.21 -8.84
C TYR A 95 -8.46 8.05 -10.05
N LEU A 96 -7.85 6.88 -10.22
CA LEU A 96 -6.95 6.60 -11.33
C LEU A 96 -7.66 6.70 -12.68
N GLU A 97 -8.91 6.21 -12.78
CA GLU A 97 -9.73 6.34 -13.98
C GLU A 97 -9.99 7.81 -14.35
N ARG A 98 -10.28 8.68 -13.35
CA ARG A 98 -10.40 10.13 -13.59
C ARG A 98 -9.10 10.77 -14.08
N CYS A 99 -7.96 10.19 -13.73
CA CYS A 99 -6.65 10.61 -14.25
C CYS A 99 -6.33 10.05 -15.65
N GLY A 100 -7.27 9.34 -16.29
CA GLY A 100 -7.08 8.74 -17.62
C GLY A 100 -6.24 7.47 -17.59
N ILE A 101 -6.12 6.80 -16.46
CA ILE A 101 -5.36 5.55 -16.28
C ILE A 101 -6.34 4.38 -16.35
N GLY A 102 -6.07 3.41 -17.24
CA GLY A 102 -6.84 2.17 -17.33
C GLY A 102 -6.55 1.29 -16.10
N VAL A 103 -7.59 0.93 -15.37
CA VAL A 103 -7.49 0.14 -14.12
C VAL A 103 -8.41 -1.06 -14.20
N VAL A 104 -7.96 -2.17 -13.62
CA VAL A 104 -8.81 -3.31 -13.23
C VAL A 104 -8.78 -3.42 -11.72
N HIS A 105 -9.94 -3.53 -11.10
CA HIS A 105 -10.05 -3.75 -9.67
C HIS A 105 -10.66 -5.12 -9.40
N ASP A 106 -9.89 -6.01 -8.80
CA ASP A 106 -10.38 -7.31 -8.32
C ASP A 106 -11.03 -7.17 -6.94
N ARG A 107 -12.24 -7.72 -6.82
CA ARG A 107 -13.05 -7.67 -5.60
C ARG A 107 -13.25 -9.06 -4.97
N THR A 108 -12.48 -10.05 -5.41
CA THR A 108 -12.57 -11.43 -4.92
C THR A 108 -12.10 -11.49 -3.47
N THR A 109 -12.82 -12.22 -2.63
CA THR A 109 -12.38 -12.49 -1.25
C THR A 109 -11.33 -13.59 -1.27
N HIS A 110 -10.08 -13.26 -0.90
CA HIS A 110 -8.95 -14.19 -0.93
C HIS A 110 -8.61 -14.80 0.44
N ASP A 111 -9.05 -14.20 1.52
CA ASP A 111 -8.68 -14.51 2.91
C ASP A 111 -9.78 -15.18 3.73
N LYS A 112 -10.67 -15.95 3.07
CA LYS A 112 -11.57 -16.89 3.78
C LYS A 112 -10.78 -17.90 4.59
N ASP A 113 -9.65 -18.38 4.03
CA ASP A 113 -8.57 -19.00 4.76
C ASP A 113 -7.40 -18.00 4.81
N TYR A 114 -7.14 -17.46 5.99
CA TYR A 114 -6.10 -16.45 6.20
C TYR A 114 -4.72 -16.93 5.76
N SER A 115 -4.40 -18.18 6.07
CA SER A 115 -3.09 -18.77 5.77
C SER A 115 -2.82 -18.92 4.27
N GLY A 116 -3.87 -19.07 3.46
CA GLY A 116 -3.80 -19.24 1.99
C GLY A 116 -4.00 -17.95 1.20
N ALA A 117 -4.21 -16.82 1.84
CA ALA A 117 -4.62 -15.57 1.19
C ALA A 117 -3.70 -15.14 0.03
N TYR A 118 -2.37 -15.20 0.22
CA TYR A 118 -1.42 -14.86 -0.83
C TYR A 118 -1.39 -15.86 -1.99
N ASP A 119 -1.60 -17.15 -1.73
CA ASP A 119 -1.67 -18.15 -2.79
C ASP A 119 -2.97 -18.02 -3.60
N HIS A 120 -4.07 -17.70 -2.94
CA HIS A 120 -5.35 -17.44 -3.60
C HIS A 120 -5.27 -16.19 -4.47
N SER A 121 -4.80 -15.06 -3.93
CA SER A 121 -4.65 -13.83 -4.67
C SER A 121 -3.64 -13.95 -5.82
N ARG A 122 -2.56 -14.75 -5.65
CA ARG A 122 -1.61 -15.01 -6.73
C ARG A 122 -2.26 -15.62 -7.96
N LYS A 123 -3.17 -16.58 -7.78
CA LYS A 123 -3.91 -17.20 -8.89
C LYS A 123 -4.77 -16.18 -9.62
N THR A 124 -5.45 -15.33 -8.87
CA THR A 124 -6.27 -14.24 -9.41
C THR A 124 -5.42 -13.24 -10.20
N VAL A 125 -4.30 -12.77 -9.62
CA VAL A 125 -3.37 -11.85 -10.29
C VAL A 125 -2.84 -12.48 -11.58
N ALA A 126 -2.42 -13.76 -11.56
CA ALA A 126 -1.95 -14.46 -12.75
C ALA A 126 -3.00 -14.47 -13.88
N GLY A 127 -4.26 -14.73 -13.54
CA GLY A 127 -5.36 -14.71 -14.52
C GLY A 127 -5.58 -13.31 -15.11
N TYR A 128 -5.44 -12.25 -14.31
CA TYR A 128 -5.53 -10.87 -14.84
C TYR A 128 -4.36 -10.52 -15.74
N LEU A 129 -3.13 -10.92 -15.39
CA LEU A 129 -1.95 -10.66 -16.21
C LEU A 129 -2.01 -11.41 -17.55
N GLU A 130 -2.55 -12.63 -17.57
CA GLU A 130 -2.81 -13.37 -18.80
C GLU A 130 -3.87 -12.68 -19.67
N LYS A 131 -4.99 -12.27 -19.04
CA LYS A 131 -6.11 -11.61 -19.74
C LYS A 131 -5.75 -10.21 -20.25
N TYR A 132 -4.94 -9.48 -19.50
CA TYR A 132 -4.55 -8.10 -19.79
C TYR A 132 -3.03 -7.94 -19.76
N PRO A 133 -2.30 -8.32 -20.81
CA PRO A 133 -0.84 -8.21 -20.86
C PRO A 133 -0.31 -6.76 -20.80
N SER A 134 -1.22 -5.77 -20.85
CA SER A 134 -0.90 -4.35 -20.70
C SER A 134 -0.75 -3.91 -19.23
N ILE A 135 -1.06 -4.77 -18.26
CA ILE A 135 -0.87 -4.46 -16.84
C ILE A 135 0.63 -4.43 -16.53
N GLU A 136 1.11 -3.30 -16.06
CA GLU A 136 2.50 -3.06 -15.67
C GLU A 136 2.66 -2.83 -14.17
N ILE A 137 1.56 -2.48 -13.49
CA ILE A 137 1.53 -2.13 -12.05
C ILE A 137 0.50 -3.02 -11.36
N THR A 138 0.90 -3.66 -10.27
CA THR A 138 -0.03 -4.35 -9.38
C THR A 138 0.05 -3.77 -7.97
N ILE A 139 -1.10 -3.44 -7.40
CA ILE A 139 -1.22 -2.83 -6.07
C ILE A 139 -2.07 -3.73 -5.18
N ASP A 140 -1.44 -4.33 -4.18
CA ASP A 140 -2.13 -5.06 -3.12
C ASP A 140 -2.52 -4.07 -2.01
N VAL A 141 -3.82 -3.74 -1.92
CA VAL A 141 -4.28 -2.71 -1.00
C VAL A 141 -4.76 -3.32 0.30
N HIS A 142 -4.16 -2.89 1.41
CA HIS A 142 -4.33 -3.37 2.77
C HIS A 142 -4.55 -2.23 3.76
N ARG A 143 -4.77 -2.57 4.99
CA ARG A 143 -4.58 -1.73 6.17
C ARG A 143 -3.64 -2.43 7.15
N ASP A 144 -2.77 -1.67 7.81
CA ASP A 144 -1.83 -2.19 8.80
C ASP A 144 -2.52 -2.55 10.12
N ASP A 145 -1.89 -3.35 10.95
CA ASP A 145 -2.28 -3.62 12.33
C ASP A 145 -1.11 -3.25 13.26
N ILE A 146 -1.29 -2.19 14.02
CA ILE A 146 -0.28 -1.74 14.96
C ILE A 146 -0.91 -1.73 16.36
N THR A 147 -0.54 -2.72 17.15
CA THR A 147 -0.94 -2.80 18.55
C THR A 147 0.27 -2.64 19.45
N TYR A 148 0.26 -1.61 20.28
CA TYR A 148 1.26 -1.34 21.30
C TYR A 148 0.83 -1.96 22.63
N ASP A 149 1.78 -2.53 23.39
CA ASP A 149 1.55 -3.14 24.73
C ASP A 149 0.40 -4.16 24.79
N ASN A 150 0.02 -4.78 23.66
CA ASN A 150 -1.14 -5.67 23.51
C ASN A 150 -2.50 -5.07 23.93
N LYS A 151 -2.59 -3.74 24.01
CA LYS A 151 -3.81 -3.04 24.47
C LYS A 151 -4.13 -1.78 23.68
N THR A 152 -3.14 -1.11 23.09
CA THR A 152 -3.33 0.19 22.46
C THR A 152 -3.21 0.07 20.96
N LYS A 153 -4.29 0.31 20.22
CA LYS A 153 -4.29 0.44 18.76
C LYS A 153 -3.67 1.77 18.35
N VAL A 154 -2.70 1.74 17.47
CA VAL A 154 -2.04 2.94 16.97
C VAL A 154 -2.67 3.39 15.66
N LYS A 155 -3.11 4.64 15.59
CA LYS A 155 -3.67 5.27 14.36
C LYS A 155 -2.71 6.34 13.86
N PRO A 156 -1.79 6.01 12.94
CA PRO A 156 -0.93 7.00 12.32
C PRO A 156 -1.77 8.00 11.52
N THR A 157 -1.64 9.29 11.84
CA THR A 157 -2.40 10.34 11.16
C THR A 157 -1.52 11.51 10.77
N ALA A 158 -1.90 12.19 9.69
CA ALA A 158 -1.33 13.45 9.25
C ALA A 158 -2.43 14.50 9.11
N LYS A 159 -2.06 15.78 9.18
CA LYS A 159 -2.96 16.88 8.88
C LYS A 159 -2.74 17.34 7.45
N ILE A 160 -3.65 16.95 6.55
CA ILE A 160 -3.57 17.26 5.12
C ILE A 160 -4.62 18.32 4.80
N LYS A 161 -4.19 19.47 4.31
CA LYS A 161 -5.08 20.61 3.99
C LYS A 161 -6.07 20.92 5.13
N GLY A 162 -5.59 20.87 6.37
CA GLY A 162 -6.38 21.18 7.57
C GLY A 162 -7.24 20.01 8.10
N LYS A 163 -7.35 18.89 7.41
CA LYS A 163 -8.12 17.70 7.83
C LYS A 163 -7.21 16.58 8.28
N LYS A 164 -7.69 15.78 9.24
CA LYS A 164 -6.99 14.58 9.71
C LYS A 164 -7.14 13.46 8.68
N ALA A 165 -6.03 12.92 8.22
CA ALA A 165 -5.96 11.81 7.29
C ALA A 165 -5.18 10.64 7.88
N ALA A 166 -5.54 9.41 7.55
CA ALA A 166 -4.76 8.23 7.87
C ALA A 166 -3.44 8.26 7.07
N ARG A 167 -2.31 7.99 7.72
CA ARG A 167 -1.03 7.89 7.01
C ARG A 167 -0.93 6.55 6.28
N MET A 168 -0.29 6.59 5.12
CA MET A 168 -0.09 5.41 4.27
C MET A 168 1.34 4.90 4.39
N MET A 169 1.54 3.61 4.09
CA MET A 169 2.86 2.99 4.04
C MET A 169 2.93 2.06 2.83
N ILE A 170 4.05 2.09 2.13
CA ILE A 170 4.38 1.07 1.14
C ILE A 170 5.23 0.00 1.81
N ILE A 171 4.90 -1.27 1.57
CA ILE A 171 5.78 -2.40 1.86
C ILE A 171 6.49 -2.77 0.57
N ALA A 172 7.82 -2.68 0.59
CA ALA A 172 8.72 -3.12 -0.46
C ALA A 172 9.39 -4.43 -0.06
N GLY A 173 9.33 -5.41 -0.93
CA GLY A 173 9.98 -6.71 -0.73
C GLY A 173 11.36 -6.79 -1.35
N CYS A 174 12.12 -7.83 -0.99
CA CYS A 174 13.37 -8.16 -1.66
C CYS A 174 13.68 -9.66 -1.62
N GLU A 175 14.52 -10.09 -2.56
CA GLU A 175 15.06 -11.44 -2.56
C GLU A 175 16.23 -11.53 -1.57
N TYR A 176 15.90 -11.89 -0.33
CA TYR A 176 16.87 -12.09 0.72
C TYR A 176 16.50 -13.33 1.56
N ASN A 177 17.51 -14.06 2.05
CA ASN A 177 17.41 -15.20 2.94
C ASN A 177 16.35 -16.25 2.48
N ARG A 178 15.13 -16.24 3.00
CA ARG A 178 14.06 -17.20 2.67
C ARG A 178 13.27 -16.82 1.41
N VAL A 179 13.30 -15.57 1.00
CA VAL A 179 12.64 -15.12 -0.22
C VAL A 179 13.51 -15.44 -1.44
N LYS A 180 12.96 -16.22 -2.38
CA LYS A 180 13.63 -16.67 -3.60
C LYS A 180 12.76 -16.37 -4.82
N ASN A 181 13.41 -16.33 -5.99
CA ASN A 181 12.74 -16.08 -7.28
C ASN A 181 12.01 -14.73 -7.30
N PHE A 182 12.73 -13.67 -6.94
CA PHE A 182 12.25 -12.30 -6.98
C PHE A 182 13.34 -11.36 -7.53
N PRO A 183 13.85 -11.60 -8.76
CA PRO A 183 15.02 -10.89 -9.29
C PRO A 183 14.76 -9.39 -9.55
N ASP A 184 13.51 -9.01 -9.81
CA ASP A 184 13.14 -7.65 -10.18
C ASP A 184 12.74 -6.76 -8.98
N TRP A 185 12.99 -7.19 -7.74
CA TRP A 185 12.58 -6.44 -6.53
C TRP A 185 13.14 -5.01 -6.45
N GLU A 186 14.32 -4.75 -7.01
CA GLU A 186 14.90 -3.40 -7.02
C GLU A 186 14.14 -2.46 -7.97
N TYR A 187 13.53 -2.98 -9.06
CA TYR A 187 12.62 -2.18 -9.88
C TYR A 187 11.41 -1.72 -9.09
N ASN A 188 10.84 -2.61 -8.26
CA ASN A 188 9.72 -2.26 -7.39
C ASN A 188 10.14 -1.16 -6.41
N LEU A 189 11.26 -1.32 -5.70
CA LEU A 189 11.74 -0.32 -4.75
C LEU A 189 11.96 1.07 -5.38
N ARG A 190 12.44 1.13 -6.62
CA ARG A 190 12.58 2.41 -7.38
C ARG A 190 11.23 3.04 -7.64
N PHE A 191 10.26 2.23 -8.04
CA PHE A 191 8.90 2.69 -8.30
C PHE A 191 8.24 3.18 -7.00
N ASP A 192 8.39 2.44 -5.91
CA ASP A 192 7.88 2.77 -4.59
C ASP A 192 8.41 4.12 -4.10
N LEU A 193 9.71 4.37 -4.29
CA LEU A 193 10.34 5.65 -3.97
C LEU A 193 9.80 6.79 -4.84
N ALA A 194 9.59 6.54 -6.13
CA ALA A 194 9.00 7.54 -7.02
C ALA A 194 7.56 7.89 -6.62
N VAL A 195 6.77 6.88 -6.21
CA VAL A 195 5.42 7.09 -5.67
C VAL A 195 5.48 7.89 -4.37
N GLN A 196 6.32 7.48 -3.39
CA GLN A 196 6.49 8.21 -2.14
C GLN A 196 6.89 9.67 -2.40
N GLN A 197 7.82 9.92 -3.32
CA GLN A 197 8.27 11.27 -3.67
C GLN A 197 7.12 12.13 -4.19
N GLN A 198 6.29 11.62 -5.09
CA GLN A 198 5.16 12.38 -5.63
C GLN A 198 4.09 12.64 -4.58
N VAL A 199 3.80 11.64 -3.72
CA VAL A 199 2.84 11.81 -2.63
C VAL A 199 3.34 12.83 -1.61
N GLU A 200 4.58 12.75 -1.16
CA GLU A 200 5.15 13.70 -0.18
C GLU A 200 5.27 15.12 -0.73
N LYS A 201 5.49 15.27 -2.05
CA LYS A 201 5.48 16.59 -2.71
C LYS A 201 4.11 17.25 -2.67
N GLN A 202 3.02 16.48 -2.83
CA GLN A 202 1.65 16.99 -2.87
C GLN A 202 0.99 17.03 -1.49
N TYR A 203 1.34 16.08 -0.63
CA TYR A 203 0.73 15.84 0.68
C TYR A 203 1.82 15.54 1.73
N PRO A 204 2.61 16.56 2.13
CA PRO A 204 3.72 16.36 3.07
C PRO A 204 3.29 15.69 4.37
N GLY A 205 4.02 14.64 4.76
CA GLY A 205 3.78 13.85 5.97
C GLY A 205 2.68 12.79 5.84
N LEU A 206 2.10 12.59 4.64
CA LEU A 206 1.09 11.55 4.43
C LEU A 206 1.69 10.15 4.43
N MET A 207 2.90 10.00 3.87
CA MET A 207 3.57 8.71 3.84
C MET A 207 4.34 8.44 5.12
N ARG A 208 4.25 7.20 5.59
CA ARG A 208 5.22 6.61 6.53
C ARG A 208 6.48 6.21 5.76
N PRO A 209 7.62 5.94 6.43
CA PRO A 209 8.76 5.33 5.76
C PRO A 209 8.36 4.05 5.01
N ILE A 210 8.89 3.84 3.81
CA ILE A 210 8.71 2.57 3.08
C ILE A 210 9.30 1.45 3.94
N LEU A 211 8.52 0.42 4.23
CA LEU A 211 8.99 -0.76 4.94
C LEU A 211 9.68 -1.71 3.95
N PHE A 212 11.01 -1.70 3.95
CA PHE A 212 11.82 -2.59 3.11
C PHE A 212 12.23 -3.83 3.88
N SER A 213 11.75 -5.00 3.46
CA SER A 213 11.89 -6.22 4.24
C SER A 213 11.94 -7.49 3.39
N GLU A 214 12.35 -8.60 4.03
CA GLU A 214 12.33 -9.96 3.49
C GLU A 214 10.90 -10.44 3.28
N ARG A 215 10.26 -9.94 2.23
CA ARG A 215 8.87 -10.25 1.85
C ARG A 215 8.74 -10.38 0.34
N LYS A 216 7.77 -11.17 -0.10
CA LYS A 216 7.46 -11.35 -1.52
C LYS A 216 6.05 -10.84 -1.86
N TYR A 217 5.03 -11.30 -1.13
CA TYR A 217 3.65 -10.80 -1.21
C TYR A 217 3.16 -10.58 -2.66
N ASN A 218 3.42 -11.55 -3.56
CA ASN A 218 3.10 -11.46 -4.99
C ASN A 218 3.77 -10.30 -5.77
N MET A 219 4.64 -9.52 -5.14
CA MET A 219 5.36 -8.41 -5.79
C MET A 219 6.37 -8.86 -6.85
N ASP A 220 6.60 -10.17 -6.98
CA ASP A 220 7.42 -10.79 -8.03
C ASP A 220 6.67 -10.98 -9.36
N MET A 221 5.38 -10.69 -9.41
CA MET A 221 4.55 -10.96 -10.60
C MET A 221 4.62 -9.87 -11.66
N THR A 222 4.92 -8.63 -11.28
CA THR A 222 5.22 -7.52 -12.19
C THR A 222 6.39 -6.69 -11.66
N ARG A 223 7.05 -5.96 -12.57
CA ARG A 223 7.92 -4.83 -12.16
C ARG A 223 7.03 -3.68 -11.74
N ASN A 224 7.22 -2.92 -10.77
CA ASN A 224 6.35 -1.85 -10.25
C ASN A 224 5.16 -2.36 -9.42
N SER A 225 5.38 -3.44 -8.69
CA SER A 225 4.40 -3.96 -7.71
C SER A 225 4.73 -3.49 -6.31
N PHE A 226 3.71 -3.17 -5.52
CA PHE A 226 3.85 -2.91 -4.09
C PHE A 226 2.60 -3.30 -3.31
N LEU A 227 2.77 -3.47 -2.01
CA LEU A 227 1.67 -3.54 -1.06
C LEU A 227 1.47 -2.17 -0.42
N LEU A 228 0.24 -1.67 -0.42
CA LEU A 228 -0.13 -0.37 0.13
C LEU A 228 -0.96 -0.53 1.39
N GLU A 229 -0.41 -0.13 2.51
CA GLU A 229 -1.13 0.01 3.77
C GLU A 229 -1.81 1.37 3.85
N VAL A 230 -3.13 1.42 3.93
CA VAL A 230 -3.90 2.65 4.06
C VAL A 230 -4.34 2.80 5.51
N GLY A 231 -3.53 3.46 6.32
CA GLY A 231 -3.77 3.56 7.76
C GLY A 231 -3.59 2.23 8.50
N THR A 232 -4.29 2.09 9.61
CA THR A 232 -4.31 0.88 10.44
C THR A 232 -5.75 0.52 10.80
N ASP A 233 -5.95 -0.65 11.38
CA ASP A 233 -7.24 -1.10 11.90
C ASP A 233 -7.85 -0.14 12.94
N GLY A 234 -7.01 0.63 13.65
CA GLY A 234 -7.44 1.69 14.57
C GLY A 234 -7.95 2.97 13.90
N ASN A 235 -7.73 3.16 12.60
CA ASN A 235 -8.29 4.28 11.85
C ASN A 235 -9.79 4.05 11.58
N THR A 236 -10.50 5.12 11.18
CA THR A 236 -11.90 5.04 10.77
C THR A 236 -12.05 5.27 9.27
N PRO A 237 -13.13 4.79 8.65
CA PRO A 237 -13.42 5.03 7.22
C PRO A 237 -13.39 6.52 6.82
N VAL A 238 -13.75 7.42 7.72
CA VAL A 238 -13.72 8.87 7.46
C VAL A 238 -12.31 9.40 7.26
N SER A 239 -11.30 8.80 7.92
CA SER A 239 -9.92 9.30 7.84
C SER A 239 -9.26 9.10 6.45
N TYR A 240 -9.71 8.17 5.63
CA TYR A 240 -9.21 8.03 4.26
C TYR A 240 -10.08 8.74 3.21
N THR A 241 -11.39 8.92 3.46
CA THR A 241 -12.29 9.61 2.52
C THR A 241 -12.03 11.11 2.43
N HIS A 242 -11.37 11.70 3.43
CA HIS A 242 -11.01 13.12 3.39
C HIS A 242 -9.98 13.48 2.30
N LEU A 243 -9.24 12.53 1.76
CA LEU A 243 -8.38 12.73 0.60
C LEU A 243 -9.19 13.06 -0.67
N ARG A 244 -10.44 12.57 -0.75
CA ARG A 244 -11.36 12.78 -1.88
C ARG A 244 -11.99 14.17 -1.94
N ALA A 245 -12.22 14.83 -0.81
CA ALA A 245 -13.04 16.04 -0.72
C ALA A 245 -12.39 17.31 -1.29
N HIS A 246 -11.13 17.26 -1.76
CA HIS A 246 -10.40 18.45 -2.18
C HIS A 246 -10.35 18.70 -3.68
N GLU A 247 -10.83 17.77 -4.52
CA GLU A 247 -10.74 17.90 -5.98
C GLU A 247 -12.00 18.47 -6.64
N THR A 248 -13.11 18.59 -5.91
CA THR A 248 -14.38 19.09 -6.46
C THR A 248 -14.58 20.60 -6.37
N ARG A 249 -13.55 21.36 -5.96
CA ARG A 249 -13.62 22.85 -5.94
C ARG A 249 -12.42 23.45 -6.68
N GLY A 250 -12.38 23.22 -7.95
CA GLY A 250 -11.44 23.85 -8.88
C GLY A 250 -12.11 23.98 -10.25
N ASN A 251 -13.08 24.89 -10.35
CA ASN A 251 -13.50 25.59 -11.53
C ASN A 251 -13.38 27.08 -11.26
#